data_6594f89c902845935b2296bf82897702
#
_entry.id   6594f89c902845935b2296bf82897702
#
_cell.length_a   1.000
_cell.length_b   1.000
_cell.length_c   1.000
_cell.angle_alpha   90.00
_cell.angle_beta   90.00
_cell.angle_gamma   90.00
#
_symmetry.space_group_name_H-M   'P 1'
#
loop_
_entity.id
_entity.type
_entity.pdbx_description
1 polymer ?
#
loop_
_entity_poly.entity_id
_entity_poly.type
_entity_poly.pdbx_seq_one_letter_code
_entity_poly.pdbx_strand_id
1 'polypeptide(L)'
;MEVWKDVIGYEGVYQINKNGDVMSLKRKTTGTFTTIDKIIKKQIDLKGYFVYKLSKNGKTKTKSLHRILAQSFIKNPNNEKCVNHKDGNPLNNDISNLEWCSYSYNSLHGYRSNGRKNPRRKLTENQVSEIKNKLINYYYGLGRQLAEEYNVSVYIISLIKQNKTYQFV
;
A
#
# COMPACT_ATOMS: atom_id res chain seq x y z
N MET A 1 18.17 12.15 -21.56
CA MET A 1 18.63 12.78 -20.29
C MET A 1 17.79 12.25 -19.14
N GLU A 2 18.40 11.92 -18.04
CA GLU A 2 17.71 11.47 -16.83
C GLU A 2 16.96 12.64 -16.16
N VAL A 3 15.67 12.44 -15.88
CA VAL A 3 14.81 13.49 -15.31
C VAL A 3 14.86 13.42 -13.80
N TRP A 4 15.41 14.46 -13.18
CA TRP A 4 15.42 14.66 -11.73
C TRP A 4 14.31 15.62 -11.32
N LYS A 5 13.62 15.32 -10.22
CA LYS A 5 12.58 16.17 -9.62
C LYS A 5 12.87 16.41 -8.16
N ASP A 6 12.52 17.60 -7.67
CA ASP A 6 12.63 17.89 -6.24
C ASP A 6 11.76 16.96 -5.41
N VAL A 7 12.30 16.50 -4.29
CA VAL A 7 11.54 15.73 -3.30
C VAL A 7 10.59 16.68 -2.58
N ILE A 8 9.28 16.40 -2.63
CA ILE A 8 8.25 17.26 -2.03
C ILE A 8 8.53 17.50 -0.53
N GLY A 9 8.56 18.78 -0.14
CA GLY A 9 8.93 19.26 1.18
C GLY A 9 10.43 19.39 1.42
N TYR A 10 11.26 19.05 0.43
CA TYR A 10 12.71 19.13 0.45
C TYR A 10 13.28 19.81 -0.80
N GLU A 11 12.51 20.71 -1.40
CA GLU A 11 12.88 21.47 -2.59
C GLU A 11 14.21 22.18 -2.39
N GLY A 12 15.08 22.12 -3.39
CA GLY A 12 16.44 22.66 -3.36
C GLY A 12 17.42 21.95 -2.41
N VAL A 13 17.00 20.83 -1.80
CA VAL A 13 17.80 20.04 -0.85
C VAL A 13 18.03 18.62 -1.36
N TYR A 14 16.99 17.97 -1.87
CA TYR A 14 17.05 16.63 -2.44
C TYR A 14 16.24 16.54 -3.72
N GLN A 15 16.80 15.79 -4.68
CA GLN A 15 16.11 15.40 -5.92
C GLN A 15 16.03 13.88 -6.03
N ILE A 16 15.04 13.41 -6.77
CA ILE A 16 14.82 11.99 -7.07
C ILE A 16 14.67 11.78 -8.58
N ASN A 17 15.24 10.69 -9.10
CA ASN A 17 15.02 10.22 -10.46
C ASN A 17 13.97 9.10 -10.51
N LYS A 18 13.58 8.66 -11.73
CA LYS A 18 12.61 7.58 -11.91
C LYS A 18 13.10 6.21 -11.43
N ASN A 19 14.42 6.01 -11.35
CA ASN A 19 15.01 4.76 -10.85
C ASN A 19 14.96 4.67 -9.31
N GLY A 20 14.54 5.76 -8.66
CA GLY A 20 14.45 5.83 -7.20
C GLY A 20 15.76 6.22 -6.53
N ASP A 21 16.74 6.73 -7.28
CA ASP A 21 17.94 7.31 -6.68
C ASP A 21 17.63 8.70 -6.16
N VAL A 22 18.10 9.00 -4.96
CA VAL A 22 17.95 10.32 -4.34
C VAL A 22 19.30 11.00 -4.25
N MET A 23 19.36 12.21 -4.79
CA MET A 23 20.54 13.06 -4.79
C MET A 23 20.38 14.17 -3.75
N SER A 24 21.37 14.33 -2.89
CA SER A 24 21.50 15.48 -2.01
C SER A 24 22.24 16.58 -2.75
N LEU A 25 21.57 17.71 -2.93
CA LEU A 25 22.14 18.86 -3.64
C LEU A 25 23.20 19.57 -2.78
N LYS A 26 24.20 20.15 -3.44
CA LYS A 26 25.19 20.99 -2.77
C LYS A 26 24.50 22.17 -2.10
N ARG A 27 24.82 22.44 -0.85
CA ARG A 27 24.27 23.56 -0.09
C ARG A 27 25.15 23.96 1.07
N LYS A 28 24.99 25.19 1.51
CA LYS A 28 25.59 25.66 2.77
C LYS A 28 24.74 25.14 3.93
N THR A 29 25.34 24.34 4.80
CA THR A 29 24.72 23.98 6.09
C THR A 29 25.44 24.73 7.22
N THR A 30 24.80 24.85 8.37
CA THR A 30 25.40 25.52 9.56
C THR A 30 26.77 24.90 9.87
N GLY A 31 27.85 25.60 9.47
CA GLY A 31 29.23 25.23 9.76
C GLY A 31 29.97 24.37 8.74
N THR A 32 29.30 23.78 7.75
CA THR A 32 29.96 22.88 6.76
C THR A 32 29.38 23.11 5.36
N PHE A 33 30.25 23.21 4.35
CA PHE A 33 29.83 23.24 2.95
C PHE A 33 29.70 21.81 2.42
N THR A 34 28.52 21.44 1.91
CA THR A 34 28.42 20.31 0.99
C THR A 34 28.84 20.82 -0.40
N THR A 35 30.03 20.45 -0.83
CA THR A 35 30.66 21.03 -2.02
C THR A 35 30.21 20.40 -3.34
N ILE A 36 29.60 19.21 -3.29
CA ILE A 36 29.19 18.43 -4.47
C ILE A 36 27.82 17.81 -4.25
N ASP A 37 27.09 17.60 -5.34
CA ASP A 37 25.89 16.78 -5.35
C ASP A 37 26.27 15.32 -5.08
N LYS A 38 25.48 14.64 -4.26
CA LYS A 38 25.78 13.25 -3.83
C LYS A 38 24.53 12.39 -3.82
N ILE A 39 24.61 11.24 -4.50
CA ILE A 39 23.59 10.19 -4.35
C ILE A 39 23.69 9.60 -2.95
N ILE A 40 22.55 9.56 -2.25
CA ILE A 40 22.46 9.00 -0.90
C ILE A 40 21.99 7.54 -0.96
N LYS A 41 22.48 6.73 -0.04
CA LYS A 41 22.14 5.30 0.04
C LYS A 41 20.74 5.11 0.61
N LYS A 42 19.92 4.31 -0.07
CA LYS A 42 18.66 3.79 0.48
C LYS A 42 18.94 2.71 1.53
N GLN A 43 18.05 2.61 2.50
CA GLN A 43 18.05 1.61 3.57
C GLN A 43 16.78 0.77 3.48
N ILE A 44 16.76 -0.39 4.12
CA ILE A 44 15.53 -1.19 4.27
C ILE A 44 15.08 -1.03 5.73
N ASP A 45 13.79 -0.72 5.93
CA ASP A 45 13.20 -0.63 7.26
C ASP A 45 12.77 -2.01 7.79
N LEU A 46 12.34 -2.07 9.05
CA LEU A 46 11.88 -3.30 9.71
C LEU A 46 10.65 -3.96 9.03
N LYS A 47 9.96 -3.22 8.17
CA LYS A 47 8.81 -3.71 7.40
C LYS A 47 9.17 -4.16 6.00
N GLY A 48 10.45 -4.12 5.63
CA GLY A 48 10.97 -4.52 4.33
C GLY A 48 10.85 -3.46 3.23
N TYR A 49 10.58 -2.19 3.55
CA TYR A 49 10.50 -1.12 2.56
C TYR A 49 11.82 -0.38 2.39
N PHE A 50 12.15 0.00 1.16
CA PHE A 50 13.22 0.97 0.95
C PHE A 50 12.84 2.35 1.50
N VAL A 51 13.76 2.93 2.25
CA VAL A 51 13.59 4.24 2.89
C VAL A 51 14.84 5.11 2.75
N TYR A 52 14.63 6.42 2.79
CA TYR A 52 15.68 7.42 2.88
C TYR A 52 15.55 8.23 4.18
N LYS A 53 16.68 8.54 4.81
CA LYS A 53 16.76 9.52 5.91
C LYS A 53 17.08 10.87 5.31
N LEU A 54 16.11 11.77 5.29
CA LEU A 54 16.24 13.11 4.71
C LEU A 54 16.27 14.16 5.81
N SER A 55 17.26 15.06 5.74
CA SER A 55 17.46 16.12 6.73
C SER A 55 17.22 17.50 6.10
N LYS A 56 16.39 18.33 6.75
CA LYS A 56 16.16 19.74 6.39
C LYS A 56 15.97 20.55 7.68
N ASN A 57 16.64 21.70 7.78
CA ASN A 57 16.55 22.60 8.94
C ASN A 57 16.85 21.88 10.29
N GLY A 58 17.91 21.09 10.35
CA GLY A 58 18.32 20.36 11.55
C GLY A 58 17.43 19.17 11.93
N LYS A 59 16.33 18.91 11.21
CA LYS A 59 15.43 17.79 11.49
C LYS A 59 15.58 16.69 10.44
N THR A 60 15.75 15.45 10.91
CA THR A 60 15.84 14.26 10.06
C THR A 60 14.51 13.50 10.10
N LYS A 61 13.97 13.13 8.92
CA LYS A 61 12.80 12.29 8.79
C LYS A 61 13.08 11.12 7.86
N THR A 62 12.55 9.94 8.21
CA THR A 62 12.56 8.78 7.34
C THR A 62 11.39 8.87 6.37
N LYS A 63 11.66 8.69 5.08
CA LYS A 63 10.68 8.70 3.99
C LYS A 63 10.79 7.42 3.19
N SER A 64 9.67 6.75 2.95
CA SER A 64 9.64 5.54 2.13
C SER A 64 9.82 5.90 0.64
N LEU A 65 10.65 5.13 -0.07
CA LEU A 65 10.97 5.35 -1.47
C LEU A 65 9.72 5.36 -2.37
N HIS A 66 8.84 4.34 -2.24
CA HIS A 66 7.61 4.27 -3.03
C HIS A 66 6.74 5.53 -2.90
N ARG A 67 6.69 6.15 -1.70
CA ARG A 67 5.93 7.39 -1.50
C ARG A 67 6.60 8.58 -2.15
N ILE A 68 7.94 8.68 -2.09
CA ILE A 68 8.65 9.78 -2.76
C ILE A 68 8.45 9.66 -4.28
N LEU A 69 8.60 8.46 -4.85
CA LEU A 69 8.38 8.20 -6.29
C LEU A 69 6.95 8.53 -6.71
N ALA A 70 5.95 8.04 -5.96
CA ALA A 70 4.56 8.31 -6.28
C ALA A 70 4.24 9.82 -6.24
N GLN A 71 4.71 10.52 -5.21
CA GLN A 71 4.54 11.96 -5.08
C GLN A 71 5.20 12.74 -6.22
N SER A 72 6.35 12.29 -6.71
CA SER A 72 7.11 13.01 -7.75
C SER A 72 6.65 12.66 -9.17
N PHE A 73 6.17 11.43 -9.43
CA PHE A 73 6.00 10.95 -10.80
C PHE A 73 4.61 10.41 -11.12
N ILE A 74 3.74 10.13 -10.14
CA ILE A 74 2.41 9.56 -10.37
C ILE A 74 1.34 10.60 -10.02
N LYS A 75 0.46 10.91 -10.98
CA LYS A 75 -0.68 11.80 -10.74
C LYS A 75 -1.62 11.20 -9.69
N ASN A 76 -2.14 12.05 -8.80
CA ASN A 76 -3.10 11.67 -7.75
C ASN A 76 -4.36 12.55 -7.80
N PRO A 77 -5.20 12.40 -8.84
CA PRO A 77 -6.35 13.27 -9.03
C PRO A 77 -7.39 13.16 -7.90
N ASN A 78 -7.50 11.98 -7.29
CA ASN A 78 -8.47 11.71 -6.23
C ASN A 78 -7.91 12.01 -4.82
N ASN A 79 -6.72 12.57 -4.72
CA ASN A 79 -6.04 12.86 -3.44
C ASN A 79 -5.99 11.64 -2.49
N GLU A 80 -5.72 10.47 -3.05
CA GLU A 80 -5.60 9.21 -2.33
C GLU A 80 -4.44 9.24 -1.33
N LYS A 81 -4.59 8.52 -0.21
CA LYS A 81 -3.65 8.61 0.93
C LYS A 81 -2.60 7.50 0.95
N CYS A 82 -2.87 6.38 0.30
CA CYS A 82 -1.97 5.23 0.24
C CYS A 82 -1.29 5.12 -1.12
N VAL A 83 -0.09 4.54 -1.10
CA VAL A 83 0.60 4.04 -2.29
C VAL A 83 0.72 2.53 -2.13
N ASN A 84 0.24 1.79 -3.12
CA ASN A 84 0.27 0.33 -3.19
C ASN A 84 1.33 -0.14 -4.18
N HIS A 85 1.93 -1.30 -3.91
CA HIS A 85 2.71 -2.08 -4.87
C HIS A 85 1.76 -3.10 -5.50
N LYS A 86 1.47 -2.99 -6.80
CA LYS A 86 0.49 -3.84 -7.50
C LYS A 86 0.80 -5.33 -7.42
N ASP A 87 2.09 -5.68 -7.41
CA ASP A 87 2.58 -7.06 -7.27
C ASP A 87 2.68 -7.53 -5.81
N GLY A 88 2.40 -6.66 -4.83
CA GLY A 88 2.55 -6.94 -3.40
C GLY A 88 4.00 -6.99 -2.90
N ASN A 89 5.00 -6.76 -3.75
CA ASN A 89 6.41 -6.78 -3.38
C ASN A 89 6.90 -5.36 -2.99
N PRO A 90 7.21 -5.10 -1.70
CA PRO A 90 7.63 -3.78 -1.23
C PRO A 90 9.01 -3.34 -1.75
N LEU A 91 9.78 -4.25 -2.33
CA LEU A 91 11.09 -3.96 -2.91
C LEU A 91 11.02 -3.57 -4.39
N ASN A 92 9.92 -3.88 -5.08
CA ASN A 92 9.71 -3.49 -6.47
C ASN A 92 9.13 -2.08 -6.57
N ASN A 93 10.00 -1.08 -6.60
CA ASN A 93 9.63 0.33 -6.67
C ASN A 93 9.60 0.90 -8.10
N ASP A 94 9.43 0.06 -9.11
CA ASP A 94 9.15 0.53 -10.46
C ASP A 94 7.87 1.39 -10.45
N ILE A 95 7.91 2.53 -11.16
CA ILE A 95 6.77 3.47 -11.19
C ILE A 95 5.53 2.82 -11.79
N SER A 96 5.68 1.90 -12.75
CA SER A 96 4.58 1.14 -13.35
C SER A 96 3.89 0.20 -12.35
N ASN A 97 4.63 -0.25 -11.32
CA ASN A 97 4.16 -1.11 -10.24
C ASN A 97 3.51 -0.33 -9.08
N LEU A 98 3.68 0.99 -9.03
CA LEU A 98 3.13 1.82 -7.96
C LEU A 98 1.81 2.46 -8.39
N GLU A 99 0.86 2.55 -7.43
CA GLU A 99 -0.42 3.22 -7.64
C GLU A 99 -0.88 3.95 -6.39
N TRP A 100 -1.57 5.08 -6.57
CA TRP A 100 -2.31 5.73 -5.51
C TRP A 100 -3.63 4.99 -5.27
N CYS A 101 -3.98 4.77 -4.01
CA CYS A 101 -5.19 4.03 -3.66
C CYS A 101 -5.75 4.43 -2.28
N SER A 102 -7.00 4.02 -2.02
CA SER A 102 -7.61 4.17 -0.70
C SER A 102 -7.02 3.19 0.32
N TYR A 103 -7.20 3.50 1.62
CA TYR A 103 -6.82 2.59 2.71
C TYR A 103 -7.53 1.24 2.61
N SER A 104 -8.82 1.25 2.26
CA SER A 104 -9.63 0.04 2.11
C SER A 104 -9.10 -0.86 0.99
N TYR A 105 -8.82 -0.28 -0.17
CA TYR A 105 -8.23 -1.00 -1.30
C TYR A 105 -6.86 -1.59 -0.94
N ASN A 106 -5.96 -0.77 -0.36
CA ASN A 106 -4.62 -1.22 0.01
C ASN A 106 -4.64 -2.35 1.04
N SER A 107 -5.55 -2.26 2.03
CA SER A 107 -5.74 -3.32 3.02
C SER A 107 -6.20 -4.62 2.37
N LEU A 108 -7.20 -4.54 1.50
CA LEU A 108 -7.73 -5.69 0.78
C LEU A 108 -6.69 -6.33 -0.15
N HIS A 109 -5.94 -5.51 -0.90
CA HIS A 109 -4.85 -5.96 -1.74
C HIS A 109 -3.79 -6.72 -0.92
N GLY A 110 -3.41 -6.20 0.26
CA GLY A 110 -2.47 -6.88 1.15
C GLY A 110 -2.96 -8.25 1.65
N TYR A 111 -4.28 -8.43 1.84
CA TYR A 111 -4.84 -9.75 2.16
C TYR A 111 -4.77 -10.72 0.97
N ARG A 112 -4.95 -10.23 -0.25
CA ARG A 112 -4.93 -11.06 -1.47
C ARG A 112 -3.53 -11.44 -1.91
N SER A 113 -2.63 -10.45 -2.00
CA SER A 113 -1.28 -10.63 -2.56
C SER A 113 -0.32 -11.33 -1.60
N ASN A 114 -0.44 -11.08 -0.29
CA ASN A 114 0.52 -11.57 0.70
C ASN A 114 0.01 -12.74 1.52
N GLY A 115 -1.14 -13.34 1.15
CA GLY A 115 -1.74 -14.45 1.89
C GLY A 115 -2.07 -14.09 3.34
N ARG A 116 -2.15 -12.81 3.69
CA ARG A 116 -2.50 -12.37 5.04
C ARG A 116 -3.92 -12.82 5.34
N LYS A 117 -4.06 -13.80 6.22
CA LYS A 117 -5.37 -14.17 6.75
C LYS A 117 -5.91 -13.00 7.58
N ASN A 118 -7.10 -12.50 7.23
CA ASN A 118 -7.79 -11.56 8.10
C ASN A 118 -8.20 -12.32 9.37
N PRO A 119 -7.63 -12.03 10.55
CA PRO A 119 -7.92 -12.79 11.77
C PRO A 119 -9.40 -12.69 12.19
N ARG A 120 -10.14 -11.73 11.64
CA ARG A 120 -11.60 -11.56 11.86
C ARG A 120 -12.44 -12.34 10.84
N ARG A 121 -11.86 -12.84 9.74
CA ARG A 121 -12.57 -13.65 8.75
C ARG A 121 -12.59 -15.10 9.22
N LYS A 122 -13.76 -15.58 9.58
CA LYS A 122 -13.98 -16.97 9.98
C LYS A 122 -14.09 -17.94 8.79
N LEU A 123 -14.47 -17.43 7.61
CA LEU A 123 -14.69 -18.22 6.40
C LEU A 123 -13.56 -18.02 5.40
N THR A 124 -13.18 -19.13 4.73
CA THR A 124 -12.28 -19.11 3.57
C THR A 124 -13.03 -18.66 2.32
N GLU A 125 -12.30 -18.30 1.27
CA GLU A 125 -12.91 -17.89 -0.02
C GLU A 125 -13.73 -19.03 -0.64
N ASN A 126 -13.24 -20.28 -0.57
CA ASN A 126 -13.96 -21.46 -1.05
C ASN A 126 -15.29 -21.65 -0.30
N GLN A 127 -15.26 -21.59 1.04
CA GLN A 127 -16.47 -21.67 1.85
C GLN A 127 -17.48 -20.57 1.53
N VAL A 128 -17.00 -19.37 1.25
CA VAL A 128 -17.91 -18.27 0.85
C VAL A 128 -18.51 -18.53 -0.52
N SER A 129 -17.74 -19.05 -1.49
CA SER A 129 -18.25 -19.45 -2.80
C SER A 129 -19.29 -20.56 -2.68
N GLU A 130 -19.06 -21.56 -1.85
CA GLU A 130 -20.04 -22.63 -1.57
C GLU A 130 -21.34 -22.07 -0.94
N ILE A 131 -21.21 -21.20 0.06
CA ILE A 131 -22.35 -20.52 0.68
C ILE A 131 -23.14 -19.71 -0.35
N LYS A 132 -22.47 -18.92 -1.21
CA LYS A 132 -23.12 -18.15 -2.26
C LYS A 132 -23.88 -19.04 -3.23
N ASN A 133 -23.29 -20.16 -3.66
CA ASN A 133 -23.94 -21.14 -4.53
C ASN A 133 -25.18 -21.77 -3.87
N LYS A 134 -25.08 -22.17 -2.59
CA LYS A 134 -26.23 -22.71 -1.84
C LYS A 134 -27.34 -21.64 -1.66
N LEU A 135 -26.97 -20.36 -1.53
CA LEU A 135 -27.94 -19.25 -1.38
C LEU A 135 -28.69 -18.89 -2.67
N ILE A 136 -28.27 -19.39 -3.85
CA ILE A 136 -29.01 -19.21 -5.11
C ILE A 136 -30.42 -19.79 -4.98
N ASN A 137 -30.55 -20.97 -4.38
CA ASN A 137 -31.83 -21.65 -4.14
C ASN A 137 -32.30 -21.44 -2.68
N TYR A 138 -32.38 -20.17 -2.26
CA TYR A 138 -32.72 -19.81 -0.89
C TYR A 138 -34.14 -20.22 -0.52
N TYR A 139 -34.29 -20.90 0.63
CA TYR A 139 -35.56 -21.20 1.28
C TYR A 139 -35.54 -20.78 2.74
N TYR A 140 -36.73 -20.72 3.39
CA TYR A 140 -36.84 -20.36 4.79
C TYR A 140 -36.08 -21.36 5.68
N GLY A 141 -35.23 -20.89 6.57
CA GLY A 141 -34.38 -21.73 7.44
C GLY A 141 -32.97 -21.99 6.93
N LEU A 142 -32.71 -21.91 5.59
CA LEU A 142 -31.38 -22.16 5.03
C LEU A 142 -30.27 -21.31 5.66
N GLY A 143 -30.57 -20.06 5.97
CA GLY A 143 -29.58 -19.16 6.61
C GLY A 143 -29.12 -19.68 7.99
N ARG A 144 -29.99 -20.30 8.80
CA ARG A 144 -29.65 -20.92 10.07
C ARG A 144 -28.83 -22.18 9.86
N GLN A 145 -29.25 -23.02 8.92
CA GLN A 145 -28.54 -24.26 8.59
C GLN A 145 -27.10 -24.00 8.11
N LEU A 146 -26.91 -23.03 7.21
CA LEU A 146 -25.58 -22.62 6.77
C LEU A 146 -24.74 -22.01 7.90
N ALA A 147 -25.35 -21.26 8.79
CA ALA A 147 -24.66 -20.69 9.94
C ALA A 147 -24.12 -21.77 10.88
N GLU A 148 -24.88 -22.83 11.12
CA GLU A 148 -24.47 -24.00 11.90
C GLU A 148 -23.39 -24.82 11.17
N GLU A 149 -23.59 -25.14 9.87
CA GLU A 149 -22.65 -25.90 9.03
C GLU A 149 -21.26 -25.27 9.00
N TYR A 150 -21.19 -23.93 8.84
CA TYR A 150 -19.92 -23.19 8.72
C TYR A 150 -19.45 -22.55 10.03
N ASN A 151 -20.11 -22.82 11.14
CA ASN A 151 -19.79 -22.28 12.48
C ASN A 151 -19.65 -20.74 12.50
N VAL A 152 -20.62 -20.05 11.93
CA VAL A 152 -20.71 -18.59 11.88
C VAL A 152 -22.08 -18.13 12.37
N SER A 153 -22.24 -16.83 12.63
CA SER A 153 -23.56 -16.30 12.96
C SER A 153 -24.48 -16.21 11.72
N VAL A 154 -25.79 -16.35 11.92
CA VAL A 154 -26.81 -16.12 10.89
C VAL A 154 -26.67 -14.73 10.24
N TYR A 155 -26.21 -13.76 11.04
CA TYR A 155 -25.93 -12.40 10.57
C TYR A 155 -24.85 -12.38 9.47
N ILE A 156 -23.77 -13.18 9.61
CA ILE A 156 -22.73 -13.30 8.57
C ILE A 156 -23.32 -13.87 7.28
N ILE A 157 -24.14 -14.92 7.38
CA ILE A 157 -24.83 -15.49 6.20
C ILE A 157 -25.74 -14.46 5.53
N SER A 158 -26.47 -13.67 6.32
CA SER A 158 -27.29 -12.58 5.81
C SER A 158 -26.47 -11.50 5.07
N LEU A 159 -25.31 -11.12 5.61
CA LEU A 159 -24.41 -10.18 4.97
C LEU A 159 -23.82 -10.72 3.66
N ILE A 160 -23.50 -12.03 3.57
CA ILE A 160 -23.03 -12.69 2.35
C ILE A 160 -24.15 -12.66 1.31
N LYS A 161 -25.39 -13.02 1.69
CA LYS A 161 -26.57 -12.97 0.82
C LYS A 161 -26.80 -11.58 0.25
N GLN A 162 -26.62 -10.53 1.05
CA GLN A 162 -26.76 -9.13 0.64
C GLN A 162 -25.53 -8.57 -0.08
N ASN A 163 -24.50 -9.39 -0.29
CA ASN A 163 -23.21 -8.97 -0.85
C ASN A 163 -22.54 -7.79 -0.10
N LYS A 164 -22.81 -7.65 1.21
CA LYS A 164 -22.24 -6.61 2.08
C LYS A 164 -20.92 -7.00 2.73
N THR A 165 -20.57 -8.28 2.69
CA THR A 165 -19.28 -8.80 3.16
C THR A 165 -18.77 -9.84 2.18
N TYR A 166 -17.47 -10.15 2.20
CA TYR A 166 -16.84 -11.07 1.25
C TYR A 166 -17.17 -10.75 -0.21
N GLN A 167 -17.20 -9.47 -0.56
CA GLN A 167 -17.65 -8.95 -1.87
C GLN A 167 -16.80 -9.42 -3.06
N PHE A 168 -15.62 -9.99 -2.79
CA PHE A 168 -14.60 -10.30 -3.79
C PHE A 168 -14.37 -11.80 -3.96
N VAL A 169 -15.36 -12.58 -3.58
CA VAL A 169 -15.40 -14.04 -3.82
C VAL A 169 -16.56 -14.36 -4.73
#